data_b074ad855ebb73c70264cfb2153079ef
#
_entry.id   b074ad855ebb73c70264cfb2153079ef
#
_cell.length_a   1.000
_cell.length_b   1.000
_cell.length_c   1.000
_cell.angle_alpha   90.00
_cell.angle_beta   90.00
_cell.angle_gamma   90.00
#
_symmetry.space_group_name_H-M   'P 1'
#
loop_
_entity.id
_entity.type
_entity.pdbx_description
1 polymer ?
#
loop_
_entity_poly.entity_id
_entity_poly.type
_entity_poly.pdbx_seq_one_letter_code
_entity_poly.pdbx_strand_id
1 'polypeptide(L)'
;MTPKKIEIMDTTLRDGEQTSGVSFSASEKLTIAKLLLEELKVDRIEIASARVSQGEFQAVKNVTNWANENGFIDKVEVLTFVDNGVSINWMLDAGAKVQNLLTKGSLNHLTYQLKKTPNQHFKEIEATIALAKTKGIETNVYLEDWSNGMRNSKDYVFDFLAFLATQPVKRIMLPDTLGILTPVESFDFVKEIKDTYPNLHFDFHAHNDYDLGVANAVSSLKAGADGLHLTVNGMGERAGNAPMGSTVAVINDFLPEITIGVNETFLYTISKLVENFSGIMIPANKPIIGANVFTQTAGIHADGDNKNNLYFSDLMPERFGRTRKYALGKASGKANIQKNLQELGLSLNDEDLKKVTQRIIELGDKKEVVTKEDLPYIISDVLDSYSYVEKVKVNSYVLTHAKGLKPSTTISITINGETFEQNAQGDGQFDAFMNALRSIYINKKTVLPDLIDYAVRIPPGSHSDALCETIITWKSLEKEFKTRGLDSDQTVSAIKATEKMLNIITV
;
A
#
# COMPACT_ATOMS: atom_id res chain seq x y z
N MET A 1 10.96 26.66 -19.37
CA MET A 1 9.53 26.40 -19.73
C MET A 1 8.80 26.01 -18.45
N THR A 2 7.56 26.42 -18.29
CA THR A 2 6.74 25.96 -17.13
C THR A 2 6.48 24.46 -17.31
N PRO A 3 6.68 23.63 -16.27
CA PRO A 3 6.41 22.19 -16.35
C PRO A 3 4.95 21.94 -16.76
N LYS A 4 4.73 20.91 -17.60
CA LYS A 4 3.38 20.48 -17.98
C LYS A 4 2.73 19.79 -16.78
N LYS A 5 1.55 20.26 -16.35
CA LYS A 5 0.78 19.54 -15.33
C LYS A 5 0.13 18.30 -15.95
N ILE A 6 0.34 17.15 -15.32
CA ILE A 6 -0.28 15.86 -15.67
C ILE A 6 -1.30 15.50 -14.60
N GLU A 7 -2.45 14.94 -15.01
CA GLU A 7 -3.47 14.46 -14.10
C GLU A 7 -3.19 13.01 -13.68
N ILE A 8 -3.28 12.73 -12.39
CA ILE A 8 -3.21 11.37 -11.85
C ILE A 8 -4.62 10.95 -11.41
N MET A 9 -5.15 9.88 -12.02
CA MET A 9 -6.36 9.22 -11.59
C MET A 9 -6.01 7.95 -10.82
N ASP A 10 -6.54 7.80 -9.61
CA ASP A 10 -6.48 6.53 -8.88
C ASP A 10 -7.68 5.66 -9.21
N THR A 11 -7.45 4.40 -9.59
CA THR A 11 -8.49 3.43 -9.87
C THR A 11 -8.46 2.22 -8.91
N THR A 12 -7.89 2.39 -7.71
CA THR A 12 -7.82 1.32 -6.69
C THR A 12 -9.19 0.79 -6.30
N LEU A 13 -10.21 1.67 -6.21
CA LEU A 13 -11.55 1.32 -5.78
C LEU A 13 -12.41 0.68 -6.89
N ARG A 14 -11.96 0.72 -8.15
CA ARG A 14 -12.63 0.04 -9.27
C ARG A 14 -11.78 -1.10 -9.80
N ASP A 15 -10.64 -0.82 -10.45
CA ASP A 15 -9.77 -1.83 -11.04
C ASP A 15 -8.95 -2.57 -9.96
N GLY A 16 -8.48 -1.85 -8.97
CA GLY A 16 -7.79 -2.45 -7.83
C GLY A 16 -8.64 -3.48 -7.09
N GLU A 17 -9.95 -3.26 -6.98
CA GLU A 17 -10.88 -4.22 -6.38
C GLU A 17 -11.11 -5.46 -7.25
N GLN A 18 -10.74 -5.44 -8.53
CA GLN A 18 -10.75 -6.64 -9.40
C GLN A 18 -9.59 -7.62 -9.09
N THR A 19 -8.72 -7.29 -8.15
CA THR A 19 -7.75 -8.26 -7.60
C THR A 19 -8.49 -9.44 -6.99
N SER A 20 -8.11 -10.66 -7.37
CA SER A 20 -8.76 -11.86 -6.87
C SER A 20 -8.79 -11.93 -5.34
N GLY A 21 -9.96 -12.11 -4.77
CA GLY A 21 -10.18 -12.21 -3.32
C GLY A 21 -10.31 -10.86 -2.60
N VAL A 22 -10.28 -9.74 -3.31
CA VAL A 22 -10.49 -8.40 -2.73
C VAL A 22 -11.95 -7.96 -2.88
N SER A 23 -12.48 -7.37 -1.82
CA SER A 23 -13.77 -6.67 -1.83
C SER A 23 -13.74 -5.64 -0.70
N PHE A 24 -13.99 -4.38 -1.03
CA PHE A 24 -14.06 -3.30 -0.05
C PHE A 24 -15.50 -3.05 0.39
N SER A 25 -15.72 -2.91 1.68
CA SER A 25 -16.99 -2.44 2.21
C SER A 25 -17.26 -0.97 1.81
N ALA A 26 -18.52 -0.53 1.86
CA ALA A 26 -18.86 0.86 1.56
C ALA A 26 -18.15 1.89 2.46
N SER A 27 -17.87 1.53 3.71
CA SER A 27 -17.11 2.37 4.66
C SER A 27 -15.62 2.43 4.32
N GLU A 28 -15.02 1.32 3.89
CA GLU A 28 -13.62 1.28 3.45
C GLU A 28 -13.43 2.06 2.16
N LYS A 29 -14.32 1.92 1.17
CA LYS A 29 -14.29 2.73 -0.07
C LYS A 29 -14.37 4.23 0.25
N LEU A 30 -15.26 4.64 1.15
CA LEU A 30 -15.35 6.03 1.57
C LEU A 30 -14.06 6.52 2.25
N THR A 31 -13.48 5.70 3.14
CA THR A 31 -12.23 6.05 3.83
C THR A 31 -11.07 6.20 2.84
N ILE A 32 -10.90 5.24 1.93
CA ILE A 32 -9.86 5.29 0.90
C ILE A 32 -10.07 6.51 -0.01
N ALA A 33 -11.29 6.77 -0.49
CA ALA A 33 -11.61 7.90 -1.36
C ALA A 33 -11.25 9.25 -0.72
N LYS A 34 -11.56 9.43 0.56
CA LYS A 34 -11.18 10.62 1.33
C LYS A 34 -9.66 10.81 1.34
N LEU A 35 -8.93 9.79 1.72
CA LEU A 35 -7.48 9.86 1.85
C LEU A 35 -6.78 10.06 0.49
N LEU A 36 -7.32 9.49 -0.58
CA LEU A 36 -6.81 9.70 -1.94
C LEU A 36 -6.95 11.17 -2.37
N LEU A 37 -8.09 11.81 -2.10
CA LEU A 37 -8.36 13.19 -2.53
C LEU A 37 -7.82 14.25 -1.58
N GLU A 38 -7.93 14.05 -0.25
CA GLU A 38 -7.55 15.05 0.75
C GLU A 38 -6.05 15.01 1.08
N GLU A 39 -5.48 13.80 1.28
CA GLU A 39 -4.14 13.62 1.80
C GLU A 39 -3.12 13.26 0.72
N LEU A 40 -3.39 12.24 -0.10
CA LEU A 40 -2.54 11.87 -1.23
C LEU A 40 -2.63 12.89 -2.37
N LYS A 41 -3.77 13.58 -2.50
CA LYS A 41 -4.02 14.66 -3.46
C LYS A 41 -3.94 14.24 -4.92
N VAL A 42 -4.48 13.06 -5.24
CA VAL A 42 -4.68 12.69 -6.64
C VAL A 42 -5.70 13.64 -7.31
N ASP A 43 -5.60 13.80 -8.61
CA ASP A 43 -6.48 14.71 -9.34
C ASP A 43 -7.90 14.15 -9.47
N ARG A 44 -8.04 12.81 -9.63
CA ARG A 44 -9.32 12.11 -9.83
C ARG A 44 -9.27 10.70 -9.23
N ILE A 45 -10.45 10.14 -8.93
CA ILE A 45 -10.60 8.75 -8.49
C ILE A 45 -11.72 8.05 -9.26
N GLU A 46 -11.52 6.80 -9.66
CA GLU A 46 -12.56 5.93 -10.20
C GLU A 46 -12.97 4.92 -9.13
N ILE A 47 -14.24 4.95 -8.70
CA ILE A 47 -14.66 4.35 -7.44
C ILE A 47 -15.44 3.04 -7.58
N ALA A 48 -16.02 2.77 -8.74
CA ALA A 48 -16.84 1.58 -8.98
C ALA A 48 -17.19 1.39 -10.46
N SER A 49 -17.69 0.18 -10.79
CA SER A 49 -18.42 -0.08 -12.01
C SER A 49 -19.93 0.01 -11.75
N ALA A 50 -20.66 0.65 -12.64
CA ALA A 50 -22.11 0.77 -12.52
C ALA A 50 -22.79 -0.62 -12.59
N ARG A 51 -23.89 -0.79 -11.84
CA ARG A 51 -24.79 -1.95 -11.90
C ARG A 51 -24.23 -3.29 -11.41
N VAL A 52 -23.13 -3.27 -10.65
CA VAL A 52 -22.53 -4.53 -10.15
C VAL A 52 -23.36 -5.11 -9.00
N SER A 53 -23.65 -4.33 -7.97
CA SER A 53 -24.40 -4.79 -6.80
C SER A 53 -25.06 -3.63 -6.04
N GLN A 54 -25.95 -3.99 -5.08
CA GLN A 54 -26.53 -3.01 -4.18
C GLN A 54 -25.48 -2.43 -3.21
N GLY A 55 -24.47 -3.21 -2.83
CA GLY A 55 -23.33 -2.74 -2.01
C GLY A 55 -22.51 -1.67 -2.73
N GLU A 56 -22.22 -1.89 -4.04
CA GLU A 56 -21.56 -0.90 -4.88
C GLU A 56 -22.38 0.39 -5.00
N PHE A 57 -23.68 0.27 -5.20
CA PHE A 57 -24.56 1.44 -5.23
C PHE A 57 -24.47 2.28 -3.95
N GLN A 58 -24.51 1.61 -2.78
CA GLN A 58 -24.39 2.30 -1.50
C GLN A 58 -23.00 2.91 -1.29
N ALA A 59 -21.95 2.23 -1.73
CA ALA A 59 -20.59 2.74 -1.68
C ALA A 59 -20.44 4.01 -2.52
N VAL A 60 -20.88 3.97 -3.77
CA VAL A 60 -20.88 5.16 -4.66
C VAL A 60 -21.66 6.30 -4.03
N LYS A 61 -22.88 6.04 -3.52
CA LYS A 61 -23.71 7.06 -2.89
C LYS A 61 -23.04 7.69 -1.67
N ASN A 62 -22.35 6.91 -0.85
CA ASN A 62 -21.62 7.44 0.31
C ASN A 62 -20.47 8.35 -0.13
N VAL A 63 -19.69 7.92 -1.13
CA VAL A 63 -18.57 8.72 -1.65
C VAL A 63 -19.04 9.98 -2.34
N THR A 64 -20.07 9.90 -3.18
CA THR A 64 -20.60 11.08 -3.92
C THR A 64 -21.25 12.11 -3.00
N ASN A 65 -21.97 11.68 -1.97
CA ASN A 65 -22.52 12.58 -0.96
C ASN A 65 -21.42 13.35 -0.25
N TRP A 66 -20.42 12.63 0.27
CA TRP A 66 -19.28 13.26 0.91
C TRP A 66 -18.51 14.18 -0.06
N ALA A 67 -18.26 13.73 -1.28
CA ALA A 67 -17.53 14.51 -2.28
C ALA A 67 -18.29 15.79 -2.67
N ASN A 68 -19.62 15.75 -2.73
CA ASN A 68 -20.44 16.91 -3.01
C ASN A 68 -20.39 17.94 -1.86
N GLU A 69 -20.40 17.49 -0.61
CA GLU A 69 -20.30 18.35 0.57
C GLU A 69 -18.92 19.01 0.71
N ASN A 70 -17.87 18.36 0.19
CA ASN A 70 -16.48 18.80 0.34
C ASN A 70 -15.85 19.36 -0.95
N GLY A 71 -16.64 19.54 -2.03
CA GLY A 71 -16.16 20.14 -3.27
C GLY A 71 -15.32 19.23 -4.16
N PHE A 72 -15.42 17.91 -4.01
CA PHE A 72 -14.69 16.93 -4.80
C PHE A 72 -15.53 16.17 -5.84
N ILE A 73 -16.81 16.48 -5.98
CA ILE A 73 -17.74 15.69 -6.80
C ILE A 73 -17.30 15.54 -8.26
N ASP A 74 -16.66 16.55 -8.84
CA ASP A 74 -16.17 16.56 -10.22
C ASP A 74 -14.87 15.74 -10.39
N LYS A 75 -14.30 15.22 -9.29
CA LYS A 75 -13.13 14.36 -9.26
C LYS A 75 -13.48 12.88 -9.03
N VAL A 76 -14.77 12.57 -8.82
CA VAL A 76 -15.26 11.22 -8.56
C VAL A 76 -15.91 10.68 -9.82
N GLU A 77 -15.32 9.60 -10.36
CA GLU A 77 -15.70 9.00 -11.63
C GLU A 77 -16.25 7.58 -11.42
N VAL A 78 -17.18 7.17 -12.28
CA VAL A 78 -17.81 5.84 -12.25
C VAL A 78 -17.73 5.21 -13.64
N LEU A 79 -17.27 3.95 -13.70
CA LEU A 79 -17.26 3.18 -14.95
C LEU A 79 -18.70 2.83 -15.36
N THR A 80 -19.06 3.12 -16.61
CA THR A 80 -20.39 2.88 -17.18
C THR A 80 -20.28 2.10 -18.48
N PHE A 81 -21.42 1.64 -18.98
CA PHE A 81 -21.51 0.81 -20.17
C PHE A 81 -22.42 1.43 -21.24
N VAL A 82 -22.20 1.03 -22.48
CA VAL A 82 -23.11 1.36 -23.60
C VAL A 82 -24.34 0.44 -23.52
N ASP A 83 -25.34 0.84 -22.71
CA ASP A 83 -26.45 -0.01 -22.29
C ASP A 83 -27.82 0.68 -22.30
N ASN A 84 -28.03 1.56 -23.28
CA ASN A 84 -29.26 2.34 -23.43
C ASN A 84 -29.60 3.19 -22.20
N GLY A 85 -28.60 3.68 -21.50
CA GLY A 85 -28.73 4.65 -20.39
C GLY A 85 -29.06 4.02 -19.04
N VAL A 86 -29.03 2.69 -18.90
CA VAL A 86 -29.29 2.05 -17.61
C VAL A 86 -28.18 2.38 -16.61
N SER A 87 -26.90 2.34 -17.02
CA SER A 87 -25.77 2.79 -16.19
C SER A 87 -25.85 4.28 -15.84
N ILE A 88 -26.30 5.13 -16.78
CA ILE A 88 -26.49 6.56 -16.55
C ILE A 88 -27.54 6.82 -15.45
N ASN A 89 -28.69 6.12 -15.52
CA ASN A 89 -29.70 6.27 -14.48
C ASN A 89 -29.19 5.78 -13.11
N TRP A 90 -28.50 4.64 -13.09
CA TRP A 90 -27.91 4.10 -11.87
C TRP A 90 -26.93 5.09 -11.21
N MET A 91 -26.03 5.70 -11.99
CA MET A 91 -25.07 6.67 -11.44
C MET A 91 -25.71 7.97 -10.98
N LEU A 92 -26.78 8.42 -11.68
CA LEU A 92 -27.58 9.60 -11.26
C LEU A 92 -28.23 9.36 -9.89
N ASP A 93 -28.88 8.19 -9.71
CA ASP A 93 -29.50 7.80 -8.44
C ASP A 93 -28.47 7.68 -7.31
N ALA A 94 -27.22 7.36 -7.65
CA ALA A 94 -26.10 7.33 -6.73
C ALA A 94 -25.41 8.71 -6.55
N GLY A 95 -25.83 9.76 -7.26
CA GLY A 95 -25.33 11.13 -7.14
C GLY A 95 -24.02 11.43 -7.88
N ALA A 96 -23.56 10.54 -8.77
CA ALA A 96 -22.33 10.73 -9.55
C ALA A 96 -22.55 11.70 -10.74
N LYS A 97 -21.50 12.45 -11.13
CA LYS A 97 -21.55 13.45 -12.19
C LYS A 97 -20.59 13.20 -13.36
N VAL A 98 -19.63 12.29 -13.20
CA VAL A 98 -18.64 11.98 -14.23
C VAL A 98 -18.67 10.49 -14.54
N GLN A 99 -18.93 10.14 -15.80
CA GLN A 99 -18.88 8.76 -16.27
C GLN A 99 -17.58 8.47 -17.03
N ASN A 100 -17.06 7.25 -16.85
CA ASN A 100 -16.04 6.64 -17.68
C ASN A 100 -16.74 5.58 -18.54
N LEU A 101 -17.10 5.94 -19.76
CA LEU A 101 -17.85 5.06 -20.66
C LEU A 101 -16.94 3.99 -21.25
N LEU A 102 -17.17 2.73 -20.92
CA LEU A 102 -16.41 1.60 -21.45
C LEU A 102 -16.86 1.27 -22.87
N THR A 103 -15.95 1.37 -23.80
CA THR A 103 -16.14 1.04 -25.23
C THR A 103 -15.07 0.06 -25.69
N LYS A 104 -15.07 -0.36 -26.96
CA LYS A 104 -14.12 -1.33 -27.52
C LYS A 104 -13.10 -0.64 -28.42
N GLY A 105 -11.84 -0.62 -28.00
CA GLY A 105 -10.70 -0.03 -28.71
C GLY A 105 -10.06 -0.94 -29.76
N SER A 106 -10.47 -2.21 -29.87
CA SER A 106 -10.01 -3.12 -30.92
C SER A 106 -11.16 -3.68 -31.76
N LEU A 107 -10.91 -3.89 -33.05
CA LEU A 107 -11.87 -4.52 -33.93
C LEU A 107 -12.17 -5.97 -33.51
N ASN A 108 -11.20 -6.66 -32.90
CA ASN A 108 -11.36 -8.00 -32.37
C ASN A 108 -12.43 -8.07 -31.27
N HIS A 109 -12.34 -7.20 -30.24
CA HIS A 109 -13.35 -7.13 -29.18
C HIS A 109 -14.71 -6.67 -29.70
N LEU A 110 -14.72 -5.71 -30.61
CA LEU A 110 -15.96 -5.25 -31.23
C LEU A 110 -16.68 -6.39 -31.97
N THR A 111 -15.96 -7.13 -32.78
CA THR A 111 -16.51 -8.17 -33.65
C THR A 111 -16.93 -9.41 -32.86
N TYR A 112 -16.07 -9.92 -32.00
CA TYR A 112 -16.29 -11.23 -31.37
C TYR A 112 -17.01 -11.15 -30.02
N GLN A 113 -16.82 -10.08 -29.27
CA GLN A 113 -17.48 -9.88 -27.97
C GLN A 113 -18.82 -9.16 -28.12
N LEU A 114 -18.86 -8.01 -28.80
CA LEU A 114 -20.10 -7.25 -28.98
C LEU A 114 -20.92 -7.71 -30.22
N LYS A 115 -20.29 -8.35 -31.19
CA LYS A 115 -20.89 -8.77 -32.47
C LYS A 115 -21.53 -7.59 -33.22
N LYS A 116 -20.82 -6.45 -33.26
CA LYS A 116 -21.26 -5.21 -33.89
C LYS A 116 -20.31 -4.75 -34.98
N THR A 117 -20.80 -3.93 -35.89
CA THR A 117 -19.97 -3.17 -36.82
C THR A 117 -19.51 -1.86 -36.17
N PRO A 118 -18.41 -1.23 -36.66
CA PRO A 118 -17.96 0.08 -36.18
C PRO A 118 -19.08 1.13 -36.16
N ASN A 119 -19.85 1.25 -37.27
CA ASN A 119 -20.95 2.20 -37.40
C ASN A 119 -22.06 2.00 -36.35
N GLN A 120 -22.42 0.74 -36.07
CA GLN A 120 -23.40 0.43 -35.02
C GLN A 120 -22.87 0.88 -33.64
N HIS A 121 -21.61 0.55 -33.36
CA HIS A 121 -20.97 0.90 -32.07
C HIS A 121 -20.87 2.40 -31.88
N PHE A 122 -20.41 3.14 -32.87
CA PHE A 122 -20.29 4.60 -32.80
C PHE A 122 -21.65 5.27 -32.61
N LYS A 123 -22.70 4.79 -33.30
CA LYS A 123 -24.06 5.32 -33.14
C LYS A 123 -24.61 5.13 -31.72
N GLU A 124 -24.35 3.97 -31.12
CA GLU A 124 -24.78 3.69 -29.74
C GLU A 124 -24.00 4.53 -28.71
N ILE A 125 -22.68 4.72 -28.93
CA ILE A 125 -21.85 5.61 -28.12
C ILE A 125 -22.33 7.05 -28.21
N GLU A 126 -22.60 7.54 -29.43
CA GLU A 126 -23.14 8.90 -29.65
C GLU A 126 -24.45 9.10 -28.88
N ALA A 127 -25.39 8.15 -28.97
CA ALA A 127 -26.64 8.20 -28.23
C ALA A 127 -26.43 8.21 -26.71
N THR A 128 -25.47 7.43 -26.21
CA THR A 128 -25.12 7.38 -24.78
C THR A 128 -24.53 8.70 -24.32
N ILE A 129 -23.58 9.28 -25.07
CA ILE A 129 -22.96 10.58 -24.78
C ILE A 129 -24.01 11.72 -24.82
N ALA A 130 -24.89 11.69 -25.83
CA ALA A 130 -25.97 12.68 -25.94
C ALA A 130 -26.94 12.61 -24.75
N LEU A 131 -27.30 11.41 -24.31
CA LEU A 131 -28.14 11.21 -23.12
C LEU A 131 -27.43 11.73 -21.86
N ALA A 132 -26.16 11.36 -21.65
CA ALA A 132 -25.36 11.83 -20.51
C ALA A 132 -25.33 13.38 -20.44
N LYS A 133 -25.07 14.04 -21.58
CA LYS A 133 -25.08 15.48 -21.71
C LYS A 133 -26.42 16.09 -21.29
N THR A 134 -27.55 15.51 -21.73
CA THR A 134 -28.88 16.01 -21.33
C THR A 134 -29.16 15.90 -19.85
N LYS A 135 -28.46 14.99 -19.17
CA LYS A 135 -28.53 14.76 -17.71
C LYS A 135 -27.48 15.53 -16.91
N GLY A 136 -26.64 16.34 -17.56
CA GLY A 136 -25.58 17.08 -16.91
C GLY A 136 -24.40 16.23 -16.45
N ILE A 137 -24.22 15.05 -17.06
CA ILE A 137 -23.11 14.13 -16.78
C ILE A 137 -21.96 14.43 -17.75
N GLU A 138 -20.76 14.60 -17.20
CA GLU A 138 -19.53 14.69 -17.98
C GLU A 138 -19.09 13.27 -18.43
N THR A 139 -18.57 13.16 -19.64
CA THR A 139 -18.19 11.88 -20.23
C THR A 139 -16.71 11.81 -20.55
N ASN A 140 -16.04 10.77 -20.01
CA ASN A 140 -14.77 10.25 -20.48
C ASN A 140 -15.02 8.91 -21.20
N VAL A 141 -14.12 8.46 -22.07
CA VAL A 141 -14.31 7.24 -22.87
C VAL A 141 -13.08 6.34 -22.77
N TYR A 142 -13.26 5.11 -22.29
CA TYR A 142 -12.27 4.04 -22.35
C TYR A 142 -12.32 3.31 -23.70
N LEU A 143 -11.18 3.14 -24.34
CA LEU A 143 -10.99 2.31 -25.52
C LEU A 143 -10.44 0.93 -25.09
N GLU A 144 -11.26 0.09 -24.44
CA GLU A 144 -10.80 -1.23 -23.95
C GLU A 144 -10.13 -2.04 -25.06
N ASP A 145 -9.00 -2.68 -24.73
CA ASP A 145 -8.13 -3.42 -25.66
C ASP A 145 -7.46 -2.53 -26.73
N TRP A 146 -7.25 -1.25 -26.42
CA TRP A 146 -6.63 -0.28 -27.32
C TRP A 146 -5.26 -0.72 -27.82
N SER A 147 -4.42 -1.32 -26.97
CA SER A 147 -3.07 -1.78 -27.34
C SER A 147 -3.11 -2.83 -28.47
N ASN A 148 -4.02 -3.79 -28.40
CA ASN A 148 -4.27 -4.72 -29.49
C ASN A 148 -4.92 -4.02 -30.72
N GLY A 149 -5.75 -3.03 -30.47
CA GLY A 149 -6.30 -2.18 -31.53
C GLY A 149 -5.20 -1.54 -32.36
N MET A 150 -4.22 -0.90 -31.72
CA MET A 150 -3.08 -0.27 -32.38
C MET A 150 -2.18 -1.27 -33.12
N ARG A 151 -1.99 -2.48 -32.57
CA ARG A 151 -1.19 -3.54 -33.24
C ARG A 151 -1.89 -4.18 -34.43
N ASN A 152 -3.20 -4.42 -34.35
CA ASN A 152 -3.88 -5.35 -35.25
C ASN A 152 -5.05 -4.72 -36.03
N SER A 153 -5.51 -3.54 -35.66
CA SER A 153 -6.65 -2.83 -36.29
C SER A 153 -6.53 -1.32 -36.17
N LYS A 154 -5.37 -0.81 -36.52
CA LYS A 154 -4.99 0.60 -36.35
C LYS A 154 -5.99 1.55 -37.01
N ASP A 155 -6.42 1.25 -38.25
CA ASP A 155 -7.39 2.08 -38.97
C ASP A 155 -8.71 2.23 -38.17
N TYR A 156 -9.17 1.15 -37.55
CA TYR A 156 -10.37 1.21 -36.68
C TYR A 156 -10.14 2.13 -35.47
N VAL A 157 -8.95 2.10 -34.85
CA VAL A 157 -8.63 3.00 -33.73
C VAL A 157 -8.67 4.45 -34.17
N PHE A 158 -8.08 4.77 -35.31
CA PHE A 158 -8.08 6.14 -35.86
C PHE A 158 -9.45 6.60 -36.31
N ASP A 159 -10.26 5.76 -36.94
CA ASP A 159 -11.68 6.04 -37.25
C ASP A 159 -12.48 6.33 -35.97
N PHE A 160 -12.21 5.57 -34.89
CA PHE A 160 -12.87 5.78 -33.61
C PHE A 160 -12.43 7.11 -32.98
N LEU A 161 -11.16 7.44 -33.01
CA LEU A 161 -10.64 8.72 -32.50
C LEU A 161 -11.19 9.91 -33.31
N ALA A 162 -11.29 9.78 -34.62
CA ALA A 162 -11.92 10.79 -35.50
C ALA A 162 -13.38 11.03 -35.12
N PHE A 163 -14.12 9.95 -34.84
CA PHE A 163 -15.50 10.05 -34.34
C PHE A 163 -15.54 10.74 -32.97
N LEU A 164 -14.70 10.33 -32.00
CA LEU A 164 -14.69 10.90 -30.66
C LEU A 164 -14.28 12.38 -30.67
N ALA A 165 -13.43 12.81 -31.59
CA ALA A 165 -13.06 14.22 -31.77
C ALA A 165 -14.26 15.13 -32.10
N THR A 166 -15.36 14.56 -32.61
CA THR A 166 -16.59 15.30 -32.89
C THR A 166 -17.58 15.32 -31.71
N GLN A 167 -17.32 14.52 -30.66
CA GLN A 167 -18.21 14.34 -29.53
C GLN A 167 -17.79 15.22 -28.34
N PRO A 168 -18.71 15.59 -27.42
CA PRO A 168 -18.41 16.32 -26.22
C PRO A 168 -17.80 15.41 -25.14
N VAL A 169 -16.63 14.85 -25.43
CA VAL A 169 -15.85 13.97 -24.54
C VAL A 169 -14.72 14.79 -23.92
N LYS A 170 -14.53 14.64 -22.62
CA LYS A 170 -13.47 15.39 -21.90
C LYS A 170 -12.13 14.70 -21.96
N ARG A 171 -12.10 13.35 -21.80
CA ARG A 171 -10.88 12.54 -21.81
C ARG A 171 -11.10 11.28 -22.60
N ILE A 172 -10.06 10.84 -23.29
CA ILE A 172 -10.00 9.54 -23.98
C ILE A 172 -8.94 8.70 -23.27
N MET A 173 -9.34 7.54 -22.79
CA MET A 173 -8.50 6.66 -21.98
C MET A 173 -7.99 5.51 -22.83
N LEU A 174 -6.67 5.36 -22.86
CA LEU A 174 -5.92 4.41 -23.69
C LEU A 174 -5.41 3.25 -22.83
N PRO A 175 -6.18 2.17 -22.62
CA PRO A 175 -5.77 1.06 -21.78
C PRO A 175 -4.92 0.05 -22.53
N ASP A 176 -3.75 -0.27 -21.97
CA ASP A 176 -3.03 -1.50 -22.22
C ASP A 176 -3.67 -2.61 -21.38
N THR A 177 -4.85 -3.05 -21.79
CA THR A 177 -5.76 -3.94 -21.04
C THR A 177 -5.11 -5.27 -20.65
N LEU A 178 -4.21 -5.78 -21.47
CA LEU A 178 -3.51 -7.05 -21.22
C LEU A 178 -2.05 -6.86 -20.81
N GLY A 179 -1.61 -5.62 -20.58
CA GLY A 179 -0.25 -5.31 -20.17
C GLY A 179 0.81 -5.78 -21.16
N ILE A 180 0.52 -5.72 -22.46
CA ILE A 180 1.33 -6.34 -23.53
C ILE A 180 2.33 -5.39 -24.20
N LEU A 181 2.21 -4.08 -23.98
CA LEU A 181 3.07 -3.11 -24.62
C LEU A 181 4.49 -3.13 -24.02
N THR A 182 5.46 -2.89 -24.88
CA THR A 182 6.80 -2.48 -24.49
C THR A 182 6.85 -0.97 -24.28
N PRO A 183 7.84 -0.42 -23.55
CA PRO A 183 8.00 1.02 -23.41
C PRO A 183 8.16 1.77 -24.75
N VAL A 184 8.76 1.14 -25.75
CA VAL A 184 8.90 1.70 -27.10
C VAL A 184 7.54 1.81 -27.77
N GLU A 185 6.75 0.71 -27.78
CA GLU A 185 5.40 0.73 -28.35
C GLU A 185 4.47 1.71 -27.62
N SER A 186 4.56 1.79 -26.28
CA SER A 186 3.79 2.77 -25.51
C SER A 186 4.10 4.19 -25.93
N PHE A 187 5.41 4.49 -26.15
CA PHE A 187 5.83 5.80 -26.67
C PHE A 187 5.30 6.02 -28.09
N ASP A 188 5.57 5.10 -29.01
CA ASP A 188 5.26 5.27 -30.43
C ASP A 188 3.75 5.41 -30.68
N PHE A 189 2.93 4.57 -30.05
CA PHE A 189 1.49 4.58 -30.24
C PHE A 189 0.84 5.82 -29.65
N VAL A 190 1.23 6.23 -28.44
CA VAL A 190 0.71 7.45 -27.81
C VAL A 190 1.17 8.68 -28.59
N LYS A 191 2.45 8.72 -29.05
CA LYS A 191 3.00 9.81 -29.84
C LYS A 191 2.25 10.00 -31.15
N GLU A 192 2.00 8.93 -31.89
CA GLU A 192 1.26 8.97 -33.15
C GLU A 192 -0.16 9.51 -32.97
N ILE A 193 -0.87 9.09 -31.92
CA ILE A 193 -2.21 9.58 -31.59
C ILE A 193 -2.14 11.06 -31.20
N LYS A 194 -1.20 11.43 -30.35
CA LYS A 194 -1.08 12.81 -29.84
C LYS A 194 -0.67 13.80 -30.95
N ASP A 195 0.18 13.37 -31.88
CA ASP A 195 0.56 14.18 -33.04
C ASP A 195 -0.64 14.39 -33.98
N THR A 196 -1.52 13.39 -34.12
CA THR A 196 -2.73 13.47 -34.96
C THR A 196 -3.83 14.31 -34.30
N TYR A 197 -3.99 14.20 -32.98
CA TYR A 197 -5.03 14.88 -32.21
C TYR A 197 -4.43 15.69 -31.03
N PRO A 198 -3.66 16.75 -31.30
CA PRO A 198 -2.90 17.48 -30.26
C PRO A 198 -3.80 18.16 -29.20
N ASN A 199 -5.03 18.45 -29.55
CA ASN A 199 -5.97 19.17 -28.67
C ASN A 199 -6.86 18.24 -27.83
N LEU A 200 -6.84 16.94 -28.07
CA LEU A 200 -7.58 15.98 -27.26
C LEU A 200 -6.76 15.60 -26.04
N HIS A 201 -7.45 15.33 -24.93
CA HIS A 201 -6.87 14.86 -23.70
C HIS A 201 -6.81 13.32 -23.69
N PHE A 202 -5.62 12.76 -23.51
CA PHE A 202 -5.40 11.33 -23.46
C PHE A 202 -4.83 10.90 -22.12
N ASP A 203 -5.53 9.97 -21.45
CA ASP A 203 -5.00 9.26 -20.29
C ASP A 203 -4.46 7.90 -20.70
N PHE A 204 -3.35 7.48 -20.13
CA PHE A 204 -2.81 6.14 -20.32
C PHE A 204 -3.07 5.27 -19.09
N HIS A 205 -3.54 4.03 -19.31
CA HIS A 205 -3.83 3.05 -18.28
C HIS A 205 -3.05 1.76 -18.57
N ALA A 206 -2.09 1.42 -17.70
CA ALA A 206 -1.19 0.29 -17.92
C ALA A 206 -1.43 -0.84 -16.92
N HIS A 207 -1.81 -2.02 -17.43
CA HIS A 207 -1.65 -3.27 -16.68
C HIS A 207 -0.19 -3.69 -16.60
N ASN A 208 0.17 -4.55 -15.64
CA ASN A 208 1.54 -4.84 -15.24
C ASN A 208 1.96 -6.30 -15.51
N ASP A 209 1.36 -6.97 -16.49
CA ASP A 209 1.53 -8.41 -16.74
C ASP A 209 2.96 -8.83 -17.04
N TYR A 210 3.77 -7.97 -17.66
CA TYR A 210 5.21 -8.16 -17.87
C TYR A 210 6.11 -7.35 -16.92
N ASP A 211 5.54 -6.81 -15.83
CA ASP A 211 6.23 -5.90 -14.90
C ASP A 211 6.79 -4.62 -15.57
N LEU A 212 6.17 -4.18 -16.66
CA LEU A 212 6.53 -3.00 -17.43
C LEU A 212 5.60 -1.80 -17.17
N GLY A 213 4.62 -1.91 -16.28
CA GLY A 213 3.61 -0.89 -16.07
C GLY A 213 4.17 0.49 -15.77
N VAL A 214 5.18 0.62 -14.90
CA VAL A 214 5.84 1.90 -14.59
C VAL A 214 6.56 2.44 -15.83
N ALA A 215 7.32 1.60 -16.53
CA ALA A 215 8.08 2.01 -17.71
C ALA A 215 7.16 2.47 -18.85
N ASN A 216 6.04 1.75 -19.06
CA ASN A 216 5.04 2.10 -20.06
C ASN A 216 4.33 3.41 -19.73
N ALA A 217 3.95 3.63 -18.46
CA ALA A 217 3.36 4.88 -18.00
C ALA A 217 4.29 6.08 -18.21
N VAL A 218 5.57 5.94 -17.87
CA VAL A 218 6.58 6.99 -18.09
C VAL A 218 6.80 7.25 -19.58
N SER A 219 6.84 6.21 -20.40
CA SER A 219 7.00 6.33 -21.86
C SER A 219 5.81 7.05 -22.51
N SER A 220 4.57 6.75 -22.06
CA SER A 220 3.38 7.44 -22.55
C SER A 220 3.36 8.94 -22.20
N LEU A 221 3.86 9.33 -21.01
CA LEU A 221 4.01 10.74 -20.64
C LEU A 221 5.03 11.46 -21.53
N LYS A 222 6.18 10.82 -21.80
CA LYS A 222 7.19 11.36 -22.73
C LYS A 222 6.64 11.50 -24.15
N ALA A 223 5.70 10.66 -24.54
CA ALA A 223 5.00 10.74 -25.83
C ALA A 223 3.91 11.82 -25.89
N GLY A 224 3.56 12.41 -24.75
CA GLY A 224 2.60 13.52 -24.66
C GLY A 224 1.27 13.20 -24.03
N ALA A 225 1.07 12.04 -23.40
CA ALA A 225 -0.12 11.77 -22.60
C ALA A 225 -0.37 12.87 -21.56
N ASP A 226 -1.64 13.12 -21.26
CA ASP A 226 -2.09 14.21 -20.38
C ASP A 226 -2.45 13.72 -18.98
N GLY A 227 -2.65 12.41 -18.81
CA GLY A 227 -2.94 11.78 -17.54
C GLY A 227 -2.50 10.33 -17.48
N LEU A 228 -2.45 9.80 -16.26
CA LEU A 228 -2.17 8.39 -15.95
C LEU A 228 -3.21 7.82 -15.00
N HIS A 229 -3.56 6.56 -15.22
CA HIS A 229 -4.31 5.76 -14.25
C HIS A 229 -3.37 4.86 -13.47
N LEU A 230 -3.41 4.97 -12.16
CA LEU A 230 -2.56 4.23 -11.24
C LEU A 230 -3.40 3.56 -10.14
N THR A 231 -2.82 2.59 -9.47
CA THR A 231 -3.45 1.99 -8.28
C THR A 231 -2.49 1.99 -7.09
N VAL A 232 -3.04 2.17 -5.90
CA VAL A 232 -2.30 1.96 -4.67
C VAL A 232 -1.81 0.50 -4.65
N ASN A 233 -0.55 0.28 -4.29
CA ASN A 233 0.13 -1.03 -4.27
C ASN A 233 0.24 -1.74 -5.62
N GLY A 234 -0.23 -1.14 -6.71
CA GLY A 234 -0.29 -1.78 -8.01
C GLY A 234 -1.39 -2.85 -8.10
N MET A 235 -2.46 -2.71 -7.31
CA MET A 235 -3.59 -3.63 -7.33
C MET A 235 -4.32 -3.61 -8.67
N GLY A 236 -5.00 -4.69 -9.00
CA GLY A 236 -5.78 -4.86 -10.21
C GLY A 236 -5.89 -6.31 -10.63
N GLU A 237 -6.58 -6.54 -11.73
CA GLU A 237 -6.76 -7.87 -12.28
C GLU A 237 -5.40 -8.49 -12.70
N ARG A 238 -5.24 -9.81 -12.58
CA ARG A 238 -4.05 -10.60 -12.93
C ARG A 238 -2.79 -10.13 -12.17
N ALA A 239 -1.84 -9.44 -12.84
CA ALA A 239 -0.63 -8.89 -12.24
C ALA A 239 -0.79 -7.44 -11.73
N GLY A 240 -2.02 -6.90 -11.83
CA GLY A 240 -2.34 -5.56 -11.38
C GLY A 240 -2.02 -4.46 -12.39
N ASN A 241 -1.93 -3.23 -11.90
CA ASN A 241 -1.72 -2.01 -12.67
C ASN A 241 -0.36 -1.36 -12.36
N ALA A 242 -0.04 -0.30 -13.09
CA ALA A 242 1.10 0.56 -12.75
C ALA A 242 0.97 1.07 -11.30
N PRO A 243 1.93 0.76 -10.40
CA PRO A 243 1.83 1.09 -8.99
C PRO A 243 2.06 2.58 -8.73
N MET A 244 1.17 3.19 -7.93
CA MET A 244 1.20 4.61 -7.57
C MET A 244 2.58 5.04 -7.04
N GLY A 245 3.12 4.36 -6.03
CA GLY A 245 4.36 4.77 -5.36
C GLY A 245 5.55 4.85 -6.30
N SER A 246 5.81 3.81 -7.09
CA SER A 246 6.95 3.77 -8.01
C SER A 246 6.78 4.75 -9.16
N THR A 247 5.57 4.86 -9.72
CA THR A 247 5.30 5.74 -10.87
C THR A 247 5.47 7.20 -10.49
N VAL A 248 4.91 7.62 -9.34
CA VAL A 248 5.05 8.99 -8.82
C VAL A 248 6.52 9.34 -8.58
N ALA A 249 7.28 8.46 -7.93
CA ALA A 249 8.70 8.70 -7.66
C ALA A 249 9.50 8.85 -8.97
N VAL A 250 9.26 7.98 -9.96
CA VAL A 250 9.95 8.06 -11.26
C VAL A 250 9.61 9.35 -12.02
N ILE A 251 8.33 9.79 -11.99
CA ILE A 251 7.93 11.06 -12.61
C ILE A 251 8.70 12.23 -11.98
N ASN A 252 8.70 12.32 -10.65
CA ASN A 252 9.33 13.43 -9.95
C ASN A 252 10.87 13.44 -10.10
N ASP A 253 11.50 12.28 -10.20
CA ASP A 253 12.96 12.18 -10.29
C ASP A 253 13.50 12.32 -11.72
N PHE A 254 12.76 11.85 -12.73
CA PHE A 254 13.29 11.71 -14.09
C PHE A 254 12.54 12.51 -15.17
N LEU A 255 11.44 13.21 -14.83
CA LEU A 255 10.65 14.02 -15.76
C LEU A 255 10.51 15.47 -15.27
N PRO A 256 11.60 16.26 -15.22
CA PRO A 256 11.56 17.62 -14.69
C PRO A 256 10.66 18.57 -15.49
N GLU A 257 10.31 18.19 -16.74
CA GLU A 257 9.36 18.91 -17.58
C GLU A 257 7.88 18.67 -17.22
N ILE A 258 7.63 17.74 -16.28
CA ILE A 258 6.29 17.37 -15.81
C ILE A 258 6.12 17.74 -14.34
N THR A 259 4.90 18.10 -13.94
CA THR A 259 4.51 18.26 -12.54
C THR A 259 3.20 17.52 -12.26
N ILE A 260 3.12 16.90 -11.10
CA ILE A 260 1.95 16.21 -10.56
C ILE A 260 1.61 16.73 -9.17
N GLY A 261 0.35 16.56 -8.76
CA GLY A 261 -0.14 17.05 -7.47
C GLY A 261 0.04 16.07 -6.29
N VAL A 262 0.53 14.86 -6.54
CA VAL A 262 0.53 13.77 -5.55
C VAL A 262 1.48 14.06 -4.38
N ASN A 263 1.00 13.89 -3.17
CA ASN A 263 1.76 14.05 -1.94
C ASN A 263 2.53 12.75 -1.61
N GLU A 264 3.83 12.72 -1.93
CA GLU A 264 4.68 11.54 -1.72
C GLU A 264 4.80 11.11 -0.24
N THR A 265 4.70 12.05 0.71
CA THR A 265 4.83 11.73 2.14
C THR A 265 3.70 10.83 2.64
N PHE A 266 2.57 10.81 1.92
CA PHE A 266 1.41 10.00 2.28
C PHE A 266 1.34 8.62 1.58
N LEU A 267 2.23 8.36 0.62
CA LEU A 267 2.25 7.10 -0.15
C LEU A 267 2.36 5.84 0.72
N TYR A 268 3.19 5.86 1.74
CA TYR A 268 3.34 4.72 2.64
C TYR A 268 2.09 4.50 3.51
N THR A 269 1.51 5.57 4.02
CA THR A 269 0.32 5.51 4.89
C THR A 269 -0.89 4.92 4.14
N ILE A 270 -1.20 5.44 2.96
CA ILE A 270 -2.30 4.91 2.15
C ILE A 270 -2.04 3.48 1.70
N SER A 271 -0.77 3.15 1.38
CA SER A 271 -0.35 1.82 1.00
C SER A 271 -0.62 0.79 2.09
N LYS A 272 -0.30 1.11 3.35
CA LYS A 272 -0.57 0.25 4.51
C LYS A 272 -2.05 0.12 4.82
N LEU A 273 -2.83 1.19 4.65
CA LEU A 273 -4.27 1.13 4.84
C LEU A 273 -4.92 0.19 3.82
N VAL A 274 -4.57 0.33 2.55
CA VAL A 274 -5.09 -0.52 1.47
C VAL A 274 -4.63 -1.98 1.65
N GLU A 275 -3.38 -2.23 2.10
CA GLU A 275 -2.92 -3.56 2.49
C GLU A 275 -3.83 -4.19 3.54
N ASN A 276 -4.16 -3.43 4.60
CA ASN A 276 -4.99 -3.92 5.70
C ASN A 276 -6.44 -4.20 5.25
N PHE A 277 -7.03 -3.32 4.44
CA PHE A 277 -8.41 -3.47 3.98
C PHE A 277 -8.55 -4.56 2.91
N SER A 278 -7.60 -4.68 2.00
CA SER A 278 -7.61 -5.68 0.94
C SER A 278 -7.16 -7.08 1.41
N GLY A 279 -6.40 -7.16 2.51
CA GLY A 279 -5.74 -8.39 2.94
C GLY A 279 -4.56 -8.83 2.05
N ILE A 280 -4.22 -8.05 1.02
CA ILE A 280 -3.10 -8.35 0.10
C ILE A 280 -1.80 -7.80 0.68
N MET A 281 -0.94 -8.69 1.15
CA MET A 281 0.34 -8.33 1.76
C MET A 281 1.30 -7.68 0.77
N ILE A 282 1.89 -6.55 1.17
CA ILE A 282 2.92 -5.87 0.38
C ILE A 282 4.24 -6.61 0.54
N PRO A 283 4.90 -7.06 -0.55
CA PRO A 283 6.25 -7.62 -0.47
C PRO A 283 7.22 -6.64 0.20
N ALA A 284 8.03 -7.15 1.13
CA ALA A 284 8.95 -6.30 1.90
C ALA A 284 9.95 -5.51 1.04
N ASN A 285 10.24 -5.99 -0.17
CA ASN A 285 11.11 -5.36 -1.17
C ASN A 285 10.34 -4.58 -2.26
N LYS A 286 9.02 -4.40 -2.13
CA LYS A 286 8.24 -3.61 -3.10
C LYS A 286 8.80 -2.17 -3.14
N PRO A 287 9.19 -1.64 -4.30
CA PRO A 287 9.78 -0.30 -4.39
C PRO A 287 8.93 0.76 -3.69
N ILE A 288 9.58 1.72 -3.03
CA ILE A 288 9.01 2.86 -2.28
C ILE A 288 8.27 2.45 -1.00
N ILE A 289 7.35 1.49 -1.07
CA ILE A 289 6.38 1.18 -0.01
C ILE A 289 6.72 -0.07 0.80
N GLY A 290 7.58 -0.96 0.31
CA GLY A 290 7.98 -2.18 1.02
C GLY A 290 8.71 -1.90 2.34
N ALA A 291 8.58 -2.79 3.31
CA ALA A 291 9.14 -2.59 4.64
C ALA A 291 10.66 -2.41 4.66
N ASN A 292 11.38 -3.06 3.72
CA ASN A 292 12.84 -3.12 3.70
C ASN A 292 13.52 -2.15 2.71
N VAL A 293 12.77 -1.38 1.91
CA VAL A 293 13.35 -0.58 0.81
C VAL A 293 14.30 0.53 1.30
N PHE A 294 14.15 0.98 2.54
CA PHE A 294 15.03 1.96 3.19
C PHE A 294 15.85 1.34 4.32
N THR A 295 16.10 0.03 4.25
CA THR A 295 16.87 -0.70 5.25
C THR A 295 18.24 -1.10 4.69
N GLN A 296 19.31 -0.60 5.30
CA GLN A 296 20.67 -0.98 4.99
C GLN A 296 21.04 -2.24 5.79
N THR A 297 21.49 -3.28 5.11
CA THR A 297 21.87 -4.55 5.75
C THR A 297 23.38 -4.72 5.84
N ALA A 298 24.11 -4.36 4.79
CA ALA A 298 25.56 -4.51 4.75
C ALA A 298 26.27 -3.44 5.58
N GLY A 299 27.22 -3.87 6.43
CA GLY A 299 28.00 -2.97 7.29
C GLY A 299 28.79 -1.91 6.51
N ILE A 300 29.26 -2.23 5.29
CA ILE A 300 29.95 -1.28 4.42
C ILE A 300 29.04 -0.13 3.96
N HIS A 301 27.74 -0.39 3.78
CA HIS A 301 26.77 0.65 3.40
C HIS A 301 26.52 1.61 4.60
N ALA A 302 26.33 1.06 5.80
CA ALA A 302 26.17 1.87 7.00
C ALA A 302 27.43 2.71 7.33
N ASP A 303 28.62 2.16 7.08
CA ASP A 303 29.89 2.91 7.20
C ASP A 303 30.01 3.99 6.12
N GLY A 304 29.59 3.72 4.89
CA GLY A 304 29.57 4.68 3.80
C GLY A 304 28.59 5.83 4.03
N ASP A 305 27.45 5.57 4.68
CA ASP A 305 26.51 6.61 5.08
C ASP A 305 27.14 7.59 6.08
N ASN A 306 28.07 7.12 6.93
CA ASN A 306 28.86 7.98 7.82
C ASN A 306 30.00 8.74 7.09
N LYS A 307 30.36 8.33 5.85
CA LYS A 307 31.45 8.89 5.04
C LYS A 307 30.88 9.65 3.85
N ASN A 308 30.29 10.80 4.10
CA ASN A 308 29.73 11.69 3.08
C ASN A 308 28.55 11.08 2.28
N ASN A 309 27.71 10.28 2.92
CA ASN A 309 26.47 9.73 2.35
C ASN A 309 26.70 8.94 1.03
N LEU A 310 27.76 8.11 0.96
CA LEU A 310 28.18 7.41 -0.26
C LEU A 310 27.10 6.50 -0.86
N TYR A 311 26.12 6.05 -0.05
CA TYR A 311 25.02 5.18 -0.48
C TYR A 311 23.66 5.89 -0.46
N PHE A 312 23.67 7.23 -0.56
CA PHE A 312 22.44 8.00 -0.72
C PHE A 312 22.11 8.16 -2.20
N SER A 313 20.82 8.23 -2.48
CA SER A 313 20.24 8.54 -3.79
C SER A 313 19.09 9.53 -3.60
N ASP A 314 18.47 9.99 -4.67
CA ASP A 314 17.30 10.88 -4.61
C ASP A 314 16.09 10.25 -3.92
N LEU A 315 16.05 8.90 -3.82
CA LEU A 315 15.06 8.16 -3.05
C LEU A 315 15.35 8.23 -1.54
N MET A 316 15.23 9.42 -0.98
CA MET A 316 15.38 9.64 0.46
C MET A 316 14.14 9.17 1.22
N PRO A 317 14.26 8.40 2.32
CA PRO A 317 13.11 7.88 3.06
C PRO A 317 12.19 8.98 3.59
N GLU A 318 12.72 10.12 4.02
CA GLU A 318 11.97 11.26 4.56
C GLU A 318 10.96 11.81 3.55
N ARG A 319 11.28 11.75 2.26
CA ARG A 319 10.42 12.14 1.14
C ARG A 319 9.08 11.37 1.12
N PHE A 320 9.12 10.13 1.63
CA PHE A 320 7.98 9.22 1.69
C PHE A 320 7.42 9.05 3.11
N GLY A 321 7.72 9.99 4.02
CA GLY A 321 7.28 9.93 5.42
C GLY A 321 7.90 8.76 6.20
N ARG A 322 9.10 8.30 5.80
CA ARG A 322 9.79 7.13 6.37
C ARG A 322 11.16 7.49 6.93
N THR A 323 11.80 6.55 7.59
CA THR A 323 13.15 6.69 8.15
C THR A 323 14.06 5.59 7.63
N ARG A 324 15.36 5.91 7.50
CA ARG A 324 16.38 4.92 7.18
C ARG A 324 16.58 3.99 8.37
N LYS A 325 16.72 2.69 8.09
CA LYS A 325 16.95 1.65 9.10
C LYS A 325 18.24 0.88 8.81
N TYR A 326 18.82 0.33 9.85
CA TYR A 326 20.03 -0.49 9.75
C TYR A 326 19.72 -1.88 10.33
N ALA A 327 19.65 -2.88 9.46
CA ALA A 327 19.31 -4.26 9.85
C ALA A 327 20.46 -4.88 10.68
N LEU A 328 20.09 -5.74 11.62
CA LEU A 328 20.98 -6.56 12.42
C LEU A 328 20.92 -8.00 11.96
N GLY A 329 22.09 -8.65 11.80
CA GLY A 329 22.17 -10.04 11.35
C GLY A 329 23.53 -10.40 10.76
N LYS A 330 23.57 -11.45 9.96
CA LYS A 330 24.80 -12.02 9.37
C LYS A 330 25.72 -11.00 8.66
N ALA A 331 25.15 -10.06 7.92
CA ALA A 331 25.91 -9.06 7.16
C ALA A 331 26.19 -7.78 7.94
N SER A 332 25.86 -7.72 9.24
CA SER A 332 26.07 -6.53 10.07
C SER A 332 27.54 -6.28 10.35
N GLY A 333 27.94 -5.02 10.16
CA GLY A 333 29.23 -4.52 10.61
C GLY A 333 29.08 -3.67 11.88
N LYS A 334 30.18 -3.22 12.46
CA LYS A 334 30.21 -2.33 13.64
C LYS A 334 29.31 -1.09 13.43
N ALA A 335 29.31 -0.50 12.23
CA ALA A 335 28.53 0.69 11.92
C ALA A 335 27.01 0.48 12.04
N ASN A 336 26.48 -0.67 11.59
CA ASN A 336 25.06 -0.99 11.76
C ASN A 336 24.67 -1.02 13.23
N ILE A 337 25.51 -1.65 14.06
CA ILE A 337 25.23 -1.82 15.49
C ILE A 337 25.33 -0.48 16.19
N GLN A 338 26.36 0.32 15.90
CA GLN A 338 26.51 1.67 16.47
C GLN A 338 25.29 2.56 16.15
N LYS A 339 24.77 2.53 14.92
CA LYS A 339 23.55 3.27 14.55
C LYS A 339 22.34 2.84 15.39
N ASN A 340 22.11 1.54 15.53
CA ASN A 340 21.02 1.04 16.35
C ASN A 340 21.20 1.35 17.84
N LEU A 341 22.44 1.29 18.36
CA LEU A 341 22.76 1.68 19.74
C LEU A 341 22.49 3.16 19.99
N GLN A 342 22.91 4.04 19.06
CA GLN A 342 22.64 5.49 19.14
C GLN A 342 21.15 5.80 19.22
N GLU A 343 20.31 5.09 18.44
CA GLU A 343 18.85 5.23 18.50
C GLU A 343 18.27 4.82 19.86
N LEU A 344 18.93 3.88 20.56
CA LEU A 344 18.56 3.43 21.92
C LEU A 344 19.19 4.28 23.02
N GLY A 345 20.02 5.28 22.68
CA GLY A 345 20.79 6.05 23.66
C GLY A 345 21.91 5.27 24.35
N LEU A 346 22.35 4.16 23.74
CA LEU A 346 23.40 3.28 24.27
C LEU A 346 24.72 3.52 23.55
N SER A 347 25.83 3.29 24.27
CA SER A 347 27.18 3.32 23.71
C SER A 347 28.02 2.18 24.27
N LEU A 348 28.88 1.59 23.42
CA LEU A 348 29.84 0.56 23.79
C LEU A 348 31.24 1.01 23.37
N ASN A 349 32.25 0.59 24.12
CA ASN A 349 33.64 0.73 23.69
C ASN A 349 33.94 -0.23 22.53
N ASP A 350 35.07 -0.07 21.85
CA ASP A 350 35.41 -0.83 20.64
C ASP A 350 35.54 -2.36 20.85
N GLU A 351 36.02 -2.79 22.03
CA GLU A 351 36.17 -4.20 22.38
C GLU A 351 34.80 -4.87 22.59
N ASP A 352 33.94 -4.26 23.38
CA ASP A 352 32.59 -4.74 23.66
C ASP A 352 31.72 -4.72 22.43
N LEU A 353 31.83 -3.65 21.62
CA LEU A 353 31.15 -3.56 20.33
C LEU A 353 31.56 -4.72 19.41
N LYS A 354 32.83 -5.14 19.42
CA LYS A 354 33.29 -6.27 18.62
C LYS A 354 32.66 -7.58 19.09
N LYS A 355 32.58 -7.81 20.42
CA LYS A 355 31.95 -9.02 21.00
C LYS A 355 30.46 -9.10 20.65
N VAL A 356 29.74 -7.99 20.83
CA VAL A 356 28.29 -7.89 20.48
C VAL A 356 28.09 -8.07 18.98
N THR A 357 28.95 -7.50 18.14
CA THR A 357 28.90 -7.68 16.68
C THR A 357 29.01 -9.16 16.31
N GLN A 358 30.00 -9.86 16.90
CA GLN A 358 30.21 -11.27 16.65
C GLN A 358 28.98 -12.11 17.04
N ARG A 359 28.39 -11.83 18.20
CA ARG A 359 27.19 -12.52 18.67
C ARG A 359 25.98 -12.31 17.72
N ILE A 360 25.78 -11.09 17.21
CA ILE A 360 24.72 -10.80 16.26
C ILE A 360 24.92 -11.55 14.94
N ILE A 361 26.17 -11.65 14.46
CA ILE A 361 26.49 -12.44 13.27
C ILE A 361 26.17 -13.92 13.49
N GLU A 362 26.52 -14.49 14.64
CA GLU A 362 26.23 -15.88 14.99
C GLU A 362 24.73 -16.18 15.05
N LEU A 363 23.93 -15.24 15.62
CA LEU A 363 22.46 -15.34 15.59
C LEU A 363 21.94 -15.30 14.16
N GLY A 364 22.45 -14.40 13.33
CA GLY A 364 22.10 -14.28 11.92
C GLY A 364 22.49 -15.52 11.10
N ASP A 365 23.63 -16.16 11.39
CA ASP A 365 24.04 -17.43 10.77
C ASP A 365 23.06 -18.58 11.10
N LYS A 366 22.48 -18.55 12.28
CA LYS A 366 21.41 -19.47 12.70
C LYS A 366 20.03 -19.10 12.12
N LYS A 367 19.96 -18.11 11.22
CA LYS A 367 18.72 -17.55 10.64
C LYS A 367 17.79 -16.89 11.68
N GLU A 368 18.31 -16.50 12.83
CA GLU A 368 17.55 -15.73 13.80
C GLU A 368 17.43 -14.27 13.34
N VAL A 369 16.23 -13.72 13.45
CA VAL A 369 15.99 -12.29 13.17
C VAL A 369 16.32 -11.50 14.41
N VAL A 370 17.28 -10.59 14.32
CA VAL A 370 17.67 -9.70 15.42
C VAL A 370 17.08 -8.31 15.16
N THR A 371 16.35 -7.78 16.14
CA THR A 371 15.85 -6.39 16.13
C THR A 371 16.73 -5.48 16.98
N LYS A 372 16.60 -4.16 16.83
CA LYS A 372 17.33 -3.22 17.70
C LYS A 372 16.89 -3.34 19.15
N GLU A 373 15.64 -3.73 19.39
CA GLU A 373 15.06 -3.93 20.72
C GLU A 373 15.63 -5.19 21.43
N ASP A 374 16.27 -6.08 20.68
CA ASP A 374 17.00 -7.24 21.26
C ASP A 374 18.41 -6.85 21.74
N LEU A 375 18.96 -5.71 21.29
CA LEU A 375 20.33 -5.30 21.61
C LEU A 375 20.64 -5.23 23.11
N PRO A 376 19.81 -4.63 23.99
CA PRO A 376 20.09 -4.61 25.43
C PRO A 376 20.26 -6.00 26.03
N TYR A 377 19.46 -6.97 25.59
CA TYR A 377 19.53 -8.36 26.06
C TYR A 377 20.77 -9.07 25.54
N ILE A 378 21.12 -8.86 24.26
CA ILE A 378 22.33 -9.42 23.66
C ILE A 378 23.58 -8.84 24.33
N ILE A 379 23.59 -7.55 24.64
CA ILE A 379 24.69 -6.88 25.35
C ILE A 379 24.86 -7.49 26.74
N SER A 380 23.76 -7.66 27.48
CA SER A 380 23.77 -8.28 28.80
C SER A 380 24.25 -9.74 28.79
N ASP A 381 23.87 -10.50 27.75
CA ASP A 381 24.29 -11.91 27.58
C ASP A 381 25.78 -12.04 27.22
N VAL A 382 26.33 -11.07 26.49
CA VAL A 382 27.71 -11.11 25.98
C VAL A 382 28.71 -10.48 26.93
N LEU A 383 28.28 -9.45 27.69
CA LEU A 383 29.14 -8.66 28.57
C LEU A 383 28.75 -8.88 30.04
N ASP A 384 29.49 -9.74 30.74
CA ASP A 384 29.28 -10.06 32.18
C ASP A 384 29.23 -8.82 33.08
N SER A 385 29.77 -7.69 32.62
CA SER A 385 29.81 -6.42 33.32
C SER A 385 28.61 -5.51 33.09
N TYR A 386 27.73 -5.88 32.15
CA TYR A 386 26.56 -5.10 31.77
C TYR A 386 25.31 -5.77 32.35
N SER A 387 24.95 -5.43 33.59
CA SER A 387 23.68 -5.91 34.16
C SER A 387 22.54 -5.10 33.54
N TYR A 388 21.87 -5.66 32.54
CA TYR A 388 20.52 -5.19 32.17
C TYR A 388 19.60 -5.49 33.36
N VAL A 389 19.22 -4.44 34.08
CA VAL A 389 18.25 -4.59 35.16
C VAL A 389 16.88 -4.81 34.53
N GLU A 390 16.43 -6.05 34.53
CA GLU A 390 15.06 -6.38 34.12
C GLU A 390 14.11 -5.70 35.09
N LYS A 391 13.48 -4.60 34.67
CA LYS A 391 12.55 -3.80 35.47
C LYS A 391 11.20 -4.46 35.60
N VAL A 392 10.82 -5.23 34.58
CA VAL A 392 9.54 -5.93 34.50
C VAL A 392 9.79 -7.39 34.19
N LYS A 393 9.23 -8.28 35.03
CA LYS A 393 9.31 -9.74 34.86
C LYS A 393 7.94 -10.36 35.06
N VAL A 394 7.53 -11.17 34.09
CA VAL A 394 6.34 -12.03 34.23
C VAL A 394 6.74 -13.26 35.04
N ASN A 395 6.34 -13.31 36.31
CA ASN A 395 6.72 -14.40 37.23
C ASN A 395 5.97 -15.70 36.91
N SER A 396 4.69 -15.61 36.73
CA SER A 396 3.82 -16.73 36.40
C SER A 396 2.51 -16.28 35.77
N TYR A 397 1.88 -17.19 35.04
CA TYR A 397 0.54 -16.97 34.49
C TYR A 397 -0.20 -18.30 34.37
N VAL A 398 -1.53 -18.23 34.42
CA VAL A 398 -2.45 -19.31 34.08
C VAL A 398 -3.32 -18.80 32.94
N LEU A 399 -3.35 -19.53 31.83
CA LEU A 399 -4.20 -19.25 30.68
C LEU A 399 -5.27 -20.35 30.60
N THR A 400 -6.54 -19.97 30.63
CA THR A 400 -7.64 -20.92 30.52
C THR A 400 -8.38 -20.68 29.21
N HIS A 401 -8.55 -21.77 28.45
CA HIS A 401 -9.36 -21.79 27.25
C HIS A 401 -10.24 -23.04 27.24
N ALA A 402 -11.54 -22.84 27.12
CA ALA A 402 -12.50 -23.95 27.04
C ALA A 402 -13.62 -23.59 26.04
N LYS A 403 -14.12 -24.62 25.32
CA LYS A 403 -15.19 -24.42 24.35
C LYS A 403 -16.45 -23.84 25.03
N GLY A 404 -16.93 -22.72 24.52
CA GLY A 404 -18.16 -22.06 25.01
C GLY A 404 -17.96 -21.15 26.21
N LEU A 405 -16.73 -20.98 26.73
CA LEU A 405 -16.41 -20.03 27.79
C LEU A 405 -15.42 -18.98 27.25
N LYS A 406 -15.49 -17.78 27.81
CA LYS A 406 -14.49 -16.74 27.52
C LYS A 406 -13.14 -17.15 28.09
N PRO A 407 -12.05 -17.03 27.29
CA PRO A 407 -10.70 -17.21 27.80
C PRO A 407 -10.44 -16.32 29.00
N SER A 408 -9.72 -16.83 29.99
CA SER A 408 -9.35 -16.06 31.18
C SER A 408 -7.87 -16.28 31.51
N THR A 409 -7.28 -15.30 32.17
CA THR A 409 -5.91 -15.38 32.67
C THR A 409 -5.82 -14.91 34.10
N THR A 410 -4.86 -15.48 34.83
CA THR A 410 -4.34 -14.91 36.07
C THR A 410 -2.85 -14.73 35.86
N ILE A 411 -2.33 -13.52 36.09
CA ILE A 411 -0.90 -13.20 35.95
C ILE A 411 -0.31 -12.73 37.26
N SER A 412 0.96 -13.05 37.48
CA SER A 412 1.82 -12.47 38.51
C SER A 412 3.01 -11.83 37.82
N ILE A 413 3.22 -10.53 38.06
CA ILE A 413 4.26 -9.72 37.41
C ILE A 413 4.98 -8.86 38.44
N THR A 414 6.30 -8.79 38.35
CA THR A 414 7.12 -7.87 39.13
C THR A 414 7.48 -6.65 38.29
N ILE A 415 7.23 -5.43 38.80
CA ILE A 415 7.56 -4.15 38.17
C ILE A 415 8.39 -3.34 39.16
N ASN A 416 9.65 -3.02 38.80
CA ASN A 416 10.59 -2.30 39.68
C ASN A 416 10.70 -2.91 41.11
N GLY A 417 10.67 -4.24 41.20
CA GLY A 417 10.79 -4.98 42.46
C GLY A 417 9.48 -5.18 43.23
N GLU A 418 8.38 -4.61 42.80
CA GLU A 418 7.05 -4.76 43.40
C GLU A 418 6.20 -5.79 42.60
N THR A 419 5.61 -6.76 43.28
CA THR A 419 4.81 -7.82 42.63
C THR A 419 3.33 -7.49 42.62
N PHE A 420 2.69 -7.68 41.46
CA PHE A 420 1.28 -7.47 41.22
C PHE A 420 0.64 -8.76 40.70
N GLU A 421 -0.56 -9.03 41.16
CA GLU A 421 -1.40 -10.12 40.66
C GLU A 421 -2.73 -9.58 40.13
N GLN A 422 -3.14 -10.10 38.97
CA GLN A 422 -4.38 -9.68 38.35
C GLN A 422 -5.02 -10.81 37.55
N ASN A 423 -6.36 -10.83 37.55
CA ASN A 423 -7.16 -11.73 36.74
C ASN A 423 -7.97 -10.92 35.74
N ALA A 424 -8.11 -11.43 34.49
CA ALA A 424 -8.98 -10.84 33.48
C ALA A 424 -9.50 -11.89 32.49
N GLN A 425 -10.55 -11.51 31.77
CA GLN A 425 -11.10 -12.24 30.63
C GLN A 425 -10.84 -11.48 29.33
N GLY A 426 -10.86 -12.20 28.21
CA GLY A 426 -10.69 -11.63 26.86
C GLY A 426 -11.39 -12.48 25.81
N ASP A 427 -11.36 -12.01 24.56
CA ASP A 427 -11.91 -12.76 23.43
C ASP A 427 -10.95 -13.86 22.94
N GLY A 428 -9.67 -13.78 23.35
CA GLY A 428 -8.63 -14.78 23.16
C GLY A 428 -7.71 -14.87 24.39
N GLN A 429 -6.84 -15.89 24.46
CA GLN A 429 -5.90 -16.07 25.59
C GLN A 429 -4.94 -14.88 25.72
N PHE A 430 -4.40 -14.40 24.59
CA PHE A 430 -3.49 -13.25 24.58
C PHE A 430 -4.24 -11.95 24.92
N ASP A 431 -5.47 -11.77 24.45
CA ASP A 431 -6.29 -10.62 24.84
C ASP A 431 -6.64 -10.62 26.34
N ALA A 432 -6.96 -11.79 26.90
CA ALA A 432 -7.13 -11.92 28.36
C ALA A 432 -5.86 -11.50 29.13
N PHE A 433 -4.68 -11.93 28.65
CA PHE A 433 -3.38 -11.55 29.23
C PHE A 433 -3.17 -10.01 29.15
N MET A 434 -3.41 -9.41 27.98
CA MET A 434 -3.29 -7.96 27.80
C MET A 434 -4.29 -7.17 28.65
N ASN A 435 -5.50 -7.68 28.85
CA ASN A 435 -6.50 -7.05 29.71
C ASN A 435 -6.09 -7.07 31.19
N ALA A 436 -5.47 -8.16 31.66
CA ALA A 436 -4.89 -8.23 33.01
C ALA A 436 -3.74 -7.22 33.18
N LEU A 437 -2.83 -7.12 32.18
CA LEU A 437 -1.74 -6.12 32.17
C LEU A 437 -2.30 -4.70 32.16
N ARG A 438 -3.27 -4.39 31.30
CA ARG A 438 -3.88 -3.06 31.25
C ARG A 438 -4.45 -2.66 32.60
N SER A 439 -5.11 -3.59 33.33
CA SER A 439 -5.66 -3.33 34.67
C SER A 439 -4.56 -2.96 35.67
N ILE A 440 -3.40 -3.63 35.64
CA ILE A 440 -2.26 -3.30 36.51
C ILE A 440 -1.70 -1.90 36.17
N TYR A 441 -1.50 -1.63 34.89
CA TYR A 441 -0.88 -0.38 34.43
C TYR A 441 -1.81 0.84 34.56
N ILE A 442 -3.14 0.67 34.44
CA ILE A 442 -4.13 1.72 34.74
C ILE A 442 -4.02 2.14 36.22
N ASN A 443 -3.89 1.19 37.15
CA ASN A 443 -3.71 1.47 38.57
C ASN A 443 -2.39 2.23 38.84
N LYS A 444 -1.37 2.01 38.03
CA LYS A 444 -0.09 2.75 38.06
C LYS A 444 -0.12 4.09 37.27
N LYS A 445 -1.26 4.46 36.68
CA LYS A 445 -1.43 5.66 35.83
C LYS A 445 -0.48 5.68 34.61
N THR A 446 -0.11 4.52 34.09
CA THR A 446 0.77 4.37 32.92
C THR A 446 -0.06 3.78 31.78
N VAL A 447 0.03 4.38 30.59
CA VAL A 447 -0.64 3.90 29.39
C VAL A 447 0.28 2.92 28.66
N LEU A 448 -0.22 1.73 28.40
CA LEU A 448 0.49 0.76 27.55
C LEU A 448 0.43 1.19 26.09
N PRO A 449 1.48 0.88 25.28
CA PRO A 449 1.44 1.08 23.84
C PRO A 449 0.31 0.32 23.18
N ASP A 450 -0.23 0.90 22.11
CA ASP A 450 -1.21 0.22 21.26
C ASP A 450 -0.54 -0.87 20.43
N LEU A 451 -1.21 -2.02 20.31
CA LEU A 451 -0.82 -3.08 19.40
C LEU A 451 -1.32 -2.72 17.99
N ILE A 452 -0.38 -2.54 17.03
CA ILE A 452 -0.71 -2.16 15.65
C ILE A 452 -0.68 -3.36 14.72
N ASP A 453 0.30 -4.28 14.92
CA ASP A 453 0.48 -5.44 14.07
C ASP A 453 0.93 -6.63 14.91
N TYR A 454 0.42 -7.81 14.57
CA TYR A 454 0.68 -9.07 15.27
C TYR A 454 0.92 -10.16 14.24
N ALA A 455 2.17 -10.52 14.04
CA ALA A 455 2.59 -11.54 13.08
C ALA A 455 3.12 -12.77 13.79
N VAL A 456 2.61 -13.93 13.40
CA VAL A 456 3.10 -15.25 13.85
C VAL A 456 3.75 -15.96 12.68
N ARG A 457 4.93 -16.52 12.91
CA ARG A 457 5.67 -17.29 11.92
C ARG A 457 6.11 -18.63 12.50
N ILE A 458 5.90 -19.68 11.72
CA ILE A 458 6.45 -21.02 12.02
C ILE A 458 7.53 -21.28 10.97
N PRO A 459 8.82 -21.47 11.35
CA PRO A 459 9.88 -21.77 10.39
C PRO A 459 9.57 -23.02 9.57
N PRO A 460 9.85 -23.02 8.25
CA PRO A 460 9.60 -24.19 7.40
C PRO A 460 10.40 -25.44 7.83
N GLY A 461 9.81 -26.61 7.68
CA GLY A 461 10.46 -27.91 7.97
C GLY A 461 10.33 -28.39 9.41
N SER A 462 9.43 -27.82 10.17
CA SER A 462 9.20 -28.14 11.57
C SER A 462 8.12 -29.20 11.77
N HIS A 463 8.25 -29.99 12.85
CA HIS A 463 7.23 -30.90 13.35
C HIS A 463 6.23 -30.16 14.27
N SER A 464 5.33 -30.90 14.92
CA SER A 464 4.29 -30.31 15.81
C SER A 464 4.82 -29.57 17.05
N ASP A 465 6.12 -29.74 17.36
CA ASP A 465 6.89 -29.08 18.41
C ASP A 465 7.72 -27.90 17.91
N ALA A 466 7.42 -27.42 16.69
CA ALA A 466 8.12 -26.32 16.06
C ALA A 466 8.07 -25.06 16.92
N LEU A 467 9.20 -24.35 16.96
CA LEU A 467 9.24 -23.01 17.56
C LEU A 467 8.36 -22.05 16.76
N CYS A 468 7.51 -21.33 17.46
CA CYS A 468 6.68 -20.28 16.95
C CYS A 468 7.32 -18.92 17.27
N GLU A 469 7.54 -18.12 16.25
CA GLU A 469 8.01 -16.74 16.39
C GLU A 469 6.82 -15.79 16.35
N THR A 470 6.64 -14.99 17.38
CA THR A 470 5.67 -13.88 17.40
C THR A 470 6.39 -12.55 17.34
N ILE A 471 6.03 -11.70 16.37
CA ILE A 471 6.53 -10.34 16.24
C ILE A 471 5.34 -9.41 16.43
N ILE A 472 5.43 -8.51 17.40
CA ILE A 472 4.38 -7.53 17.71
C ILE A 472 4.92 -6.13 17.43
N THR A 473 4.17 -5.34 16.67
CA THR A 473 4.43 -3.92 16.46
C THR A 473 3.58 -3.11 17.43
N TRP A 474 4.24 -2.27 18.20
CA TRP A 474 3.67 -1.41 19.23
C TRP A 474 3.76 0.05 18.82
N LYS A 475 2.79 0.86 19.23
CA LYS A 475 2.80 2.31 19.08
C LYS A 475 2.64 3.01 20.43
N SER A 476 3.63 3.83 20.79
CA SER A 476 3.57 4.70 21.95
C SER A 476 3.75 6.13 21.48
N LEU A 477 2.72 6.96 21.65
CA LEU A 477 2.68 8.33 21.12
C LEU A 477 2.96 8.33 19.60
N GLU A 478 4.10 8.91 19.16
CA GLU A 478 4.48 8.94 17.73
C GLU A 478 5.53 7.89 17.35
N LYS A 479 5.98 7.05 18.30
CA LYS A 479 7.02 6.05 18.04
C LYS A 479 6.45 4.66 17.88
N GLU A 480 6.79 4.02 16.77
CA GLU A 480 6.54 2.60 16.52
C GLU A 480 7.83 1.80 16.80
N PHE A 481 7.67 0.66 17.48
CA PHE A 481 8.76 -0.27 17.71
C PHE A 481 8.25 -1.72 17.70
N LYS A 482 9.15 -2.67 17.49
CA LYS A 482 8.81 -4.09 17.38
C LYS A 482 9.49 -4.89 18.49
N THR A 483 8.76 -5.83 19.05
CA THR A 483 9.32 -6.84 19.95
C THR A 483 9.04 -8.23 19.43
N ARG A 484 9.91 -9.18 19.81
CA ARG A 484 9.86 -10.55 19.33
C ARG A 484 9.93 -11.52 20.50
N GLY A 485 9.09 -12.54 20.45
CA GLY A 485 9.18 -13.72 21.32
C GLY A 485 9.33 -14.97 20.50
N LEU A 486 9.93 -16.00 21.10
CA LEU A 486 10.11 -17.31 20.51
C LEU A 486 9.75 -18.38 21.54
N ASP A 487 8.84 -19.28 21.20
CA ASP A 487 8.42 -20.41 22.02
C ASP A 487 7.75 -21.48 21.16
N SER A 488 7.59 -22.70 21.67
CA SER A 488 6.76 -23.73 21.03
C SER A 488 5.26 -23.45 21.11
N ASP A 489 4.83 -22.62 22.06
CA ASP A 489 3.46 -22.15 22.20
C ASP A 489 3.33 -20.71 21.69
N GLN A 490 2.35 -20.47 20.81
CA GLN A 490 2.10 -19.18 20.20
C GLN A 490 1.78 -18.08 21.23
N THR A 491 0.99 -18.40 22.26
CA THR A 491 0.61 -17.42 23.28
C THR A 491 1.78 -17.10 24.20
N VAL A 492 2.58 -18.10 24.55
CA VAL A 492 3.83 -17.91 25.33
C VAL A 492 4.83 -17.07 24.55
N SER A 493 4.98 -17.31 23.25
CA SER A 493 5.80 -16.48 22.35
C SER A 493 5.35 -15.03 22.37
N ALA A 494 4.04 -14.76 22.32
CA ALA A 494 3.49 -13.40 22.40
C ALA A 494 3.71 -12.75 23.78
N ILE A 495 3.59 -13.52 24.87
CA ILE A 495 3.88 -13.04 26.22
C ILE A 495 5.34 -12.62 26.35
N LYS A 496 6.29 -13.41 25.83
CA LYS A 496 7.71 -13.05 25.80
C LYS A 496 7.98 -11.77 25.01
N ALA A 497 7.29 -11.59 23.88
CA ALA A 497 7.38 -10.34 23.12
C ALA A 497 6.83 -9.15 23.91
N THR A 498 5.73 -9.35 24.65
CA THR A 498 5.11 -8.33 25.50
C THR A 498 5.99 -7.96 26.69
N GLU A 499 6.63 -8.92 27.35
CA GLU A 499 7.56 -8.67 28.44
C GLU A 499 8.73 -7.76 28.02
N LYS A 500 9.27 -7.98 26.82
CA LYS A 500 10.27 -7.06 26.23
C LYS A 500 9.70 -5.64 26.04
N MET A 501 8.48 -5.52 25.52
CA MET A 501 7.81 -4.24 25.38
C MET A 501 7.68 -3.52 26.73
N LEU A 502 7.25 -4.24 27.78
CA LEU A 502 7.11 -3.67 29.11
C LEU A 502 8.43 -3.14 29.67
N ASN A 503 9.53 -3.85 29.43
CA ASN A 503 10.87 -3.42 29.84
C ASN A 503 11.37 -2.19 29.06
N ILE A 504 10.95 -2.01 27.81
CA ILE A 504 11.26 -0.84 26.98
C ILE A 504 10.55 0.42 27.50
N ILE A 505 9.28 0.29 27.87
CA ILE A 505 8.46 1.43 28.29
C ILE A 505 8.62 1.80 29.78
N THR A 506 9.13 0.89 30.59
CA THR A 506 9.36 1.14 32.03
C THR A 506 10.71 1.85 32.23
N VAL A 507 10.64 3.14 32.37
CA VAL A 507 11.82 4.02 32.59
C VAL A 507 12.25 4.04 34.06
#